data_30d1322a512c57ca434bfd8be5a49e5a
#
_entry.id   30d1322a512c57ca434bfd8be5a49e5a
#
_cell.length_a   1.000
_cell.length_b   1.000
_cell.length_c   1.000
_cell.angle_alpha   90.00
_cell.angle_beta   90.00
_cell.angle_gamma   90.00
#
_symmetry.space_group_name_H-M   'P 1'
#
loop_
_entity.id
_entity.type
_entity.pdbx_description
1 polymer ?
#
loop_
_entity_poly.entity_id
_entity_poly.type
_entity_poly.pdbx_seq_one_letter_code
_entity_poly.pdbx_strand_id
1 'polypeptide(L)'
;VSARRLLATIDRAELERLRERYPYRPGARRINAYEDAAYWVGVNVKRLQDLWLDRSPPLQILDLGCGAGYFLYLCRLFGHEVLGLDQDKEPFFRGATEFLRVPRVIAHISPRTPLPDLGSKFDLVTGYRVCFHRIARSQNGDWMEWTPEDWRFFIRDIRTRF
;
A
#
# COMPACT_ATOMS: atom_id res chain seq x y z
N VAL A 1 -0.49 20.57 5.92
CA VAL A 1 -0.92 20.23 4.54
C VAL A 1 -2.42 19.98 4.51
N SER A 2 -3.10 20.40 3.43
CA SER A 2 -4.56 20.27 3.29
C SER A 2 -4.89 19.08 2.37
N ALA A 3 -5.68 18.12 2.87
CA ALA A 3 -6.20 17.01 2.08
C ALA A 3 -6.94 17.48 0.81
N ARG A 4 -7.69 18.60 0.91
CA ARG A 4 -8.41 19.18 -0.23
C ARG A 4 -7.46 19.61 -1.37
N ARG A 5 -6.30 20.19 -1.03
CA ARG A 5 -5.30 20.60 -2.04
C ARG A 5 -4.68 19.37 -2.71
N LEU A 6 -4.36 18.36 -1.93
CA LEU A 6 -3.78 17.13 -2.46
C LEU A 6 -4.79 16.33 -3.29
N LEU A 7 -6.06 16.30 -2.88
CA LEU A 7 -7.11 15.68 -3.69
C LEU A 7 -7.26 16.37 -5.05
N ALA A 8 -7.06 17.68 -5.13
CA ALA A 8 -7.14 18.45 -6.37
C ALA A 8 -6.02 18.11 -7.38
N THR A 9 -4.96 17.41 -6.96
CA THR A 9 -3.89 16.93 -7.86
C THR A 9 -4.26 15.63 -8.58
N ILE A 10 -5.34 14.96 -8.15
CA ILE A 10 -5.83 13.71 -8.76
C ILE A 10 -6.84 14.06 -9.85
N ASP A 11 -6.61 13.59 -11.07
CA ASP A 11 -7.56 13.73 -12.18
C ASP A 11 -8.83 12.90 -11.89
N ARG A 12 -9.93 13.60 -11.58
CA ARG A 12 -11.20 12.96 -11.21
C ARG A 12 -11.85 12.24 -12.39
N ALA A 13 -11.69 12.76 -13.60
CA ALA A 13 -12.27 12.15 -14.79
C ALA A 13 -11.58 10.80 -15.08
N GLU A 14 -10.24 10.76 -14.94
CA GLU A 14 -9.50 9.52 -15.10
C GLU A 14 -9.82 8.51 -13.99
N LEU A 15 -9.96 8.96 -12.76
CA LEU A 15 -10.37 8.10 -11.65
C LEU A 15 -11.77 7.50 -11.89
N GLU A 16 -12.70 8.26 -12.47
CA GLU A 16 -14.03 7.77 -12.80
C GLU A 16 -13.98 6.74 -13.93
N ARG A 17 -13.19 6.98 -14.99
CA ARG A 17 -12.93 5.99 -16.04
C ARG A 17 -12.33 4.70 -15.49
N LEU A 18 -11.46 4.81 -14.49
CA LEU A 18 -10.89 3.65 -13.83
C LEU A 18 -11.94 2.84 -13.06
N ARG A 19 -12.88 3.51 -12.40
CA ARG A 19 -14.02 2.87 -11.72
C ARG A 19 -14.94 2.16 -12.69
N GLU A 20 -15.26 2.78 -13.81
CA GLU A 20 -16.07 2.18 -14.88
C GLU A 20 -15.38 0.96 -15.47
N ARG A 21 -14.06 1.02 -15.68
CA ARG A 21 -13.26 -0.09 -16.21
C ARG A 21 -13.17 -1.28 -15.26
N TYR A 22 -13.15 -1.02 -13.94
CA TYR A 22 -13.05 -2.03 -12.90
C TYR A 22 -14.25 -1.94 -11.95
N PRO A 23 -15.48 -2.20 -12.45
CA PRO A 23 -16.67 -2.07 -11.65
C PRO A 23 -16.68 -3.07 -10.49
N TYR A 24 -17.30 -2.64 -9.41
CA TYR A 24 -17.51 -3.45 -8.24
C TYR A 24 -18.23 -4.77 -8.57
N ARG A 25 -17.72 -5.86 -8.02
CA ARG A 25 -18.40 -7.15 -8.07
C ARG A 25 -19.30 -7.30 -6.84
N PRO A 26 -20.63 -7.49 -6.99
CA PRO A 26 -21.51 -7.79 -5.86
C PRO A 26 -20.97 -8.99 -5.07
N GLY A 27 -20.89 -8.85 -3.74
CA GLY A 27 -20.36 -9.89 -2.85
C GLY A 27 -18.84 -9.84 -2.59
N ALA A 28 -18.06 -9.08 -3.35
CA ALA A 28 -16.68 -8.82 -2.99
C ALA A 28 -16.63 -7.88 -1.76
N ARG A 29 -15.83 -8.25 -0.76
CA ARG A 29 -15.71 -7.46 0.49
C ARG A 29 -15.17 -6.07 0.19
N ARG A 30 -15.96 -5.02 0.46
CA ARG A 30 -15.60 -3.58 0.68
C ARG A 30 -14.33 -3.03 -0.01
N ILE A 31 -13.96 -3.53 -1.17
CA ILE A 31 -12.90 -2.96 -2.01
C ILE A 31 -13.30 -1.57 -2.48
N ASN A 32 -14.58 -1.28 -2.54
CA ASN A 32 -15.18 0.02 -2.88
C ASN A 32 -14.65 1.18 -2.04
N ALA A 33 -14.23 0.94 -0.80
CA ALA A 33 -13.62 1.98 -0.01
C ALA A 33 -12.37 2.57 -0.69
N TYR A 34 -11.65 1.81 -1.50
CA TYR A 34 -10.45 2.29 -2.20
C TYR A 34 -10.74 3.12 -3.44
N GLU A 35 -11.98 3.10 -3.94
CA GLU A 35 -12.44 3.98 -4.99
C GLU A 35 -12.75 5.40 -4.48
N ASP A 36 -12.99 5.57 -3.18
CA ASP A 36 -13.19 6.87 -2.56
C ASP A 36 -11.85 7.58 -2.33
N ALA A 37 -11.36 8.25 -3.36
CA ALA A 37 -10.11 9.00 -3.28
C ALA A 37 -10.16 10.10 -2.20
N ALA A 38 -11.31 10.72 -1.95
CA ALA A 38 -11.42 11.79 -0.96
C ALA A 38 -11.19 11.25 0.46
N TYR A 39 -11.82 10.12 0.77
CA TYR A 39 -11.61 9.43 2.03
C TYR A 39 -10.14 8.99 2.19
N TRP A 40 -9.57 8.32 1.16
CA TRP A 40 -8.22 7.78 1.25
C TRP A 40 -7.14 8.85 1.26
N VAL A 41 -7.29 9.92 0.51
CA VAL A 41 -6.40 11.07 0.61
C VAL A 41 -6.45 11.65 2.02
N GLY A 42 -7.63 11.81 2.60
CA GLY A 42 -7.78 12.29 3.99
C GLY A 42 -7.04 11.42 5.01
N VAL A 43 -7.25 10.10 4.95
CA VAL A 43 -6.58 9.12 5.82
C VAL A 43 -5.05 9.16 5.65
N ASN A 44 -4.58 9.21 4.40
CA ASN A 44 -3.15 9.14 4.12
C ASN A 44 -2.42 10.47 4.38
N VAL A 45 -3.11 11.62 4.28
CA VAL A 45 -2.57 12.89 4.76
C VAL A 45 -2.27 12.83 6.25
N LYS A 46 -3.17 12.25 7.04
CA LYS A 46 -2.90 12.08 8.47
C LYS A 46 -1.67 11.19 8.72
N ARG A 47 -1.57 10.04 8.05
CA ARG A 47 -0.41 9.14 8.15
C ARG A 47 0.90 9.84 7.79
N LEU A 48 0.88 10.61 6.71
CA LEU A 48 2.02 11.38 6.23
C LEU A 48 2.46 12.41 7.29
N GLN A 49 1.52 13.09 7.94
CA GLN A 49 1.79 14.04 9.02
C GLN A 49 2.27 13.34 10.30
N ASP A 50 1.65 12.22 10.69
CA ASP A 50 2.05 11.44 11.87
C ASP A 50 3.49 10.92 11.74
N LEU A 51 3.95 10.64 10.52
CA LEU A 51 5.33 10.23 10.19
C LEU A 51 6.25 11.42 9.83
N TRP A 52 5.78 12.65 9.90
CA TRP A 52 6.52 13.87 9.58
C TRP A 52 7.01 13.96 8.13
N LEU A 53 6.45 13.14 7.22
CA LEU A 53 6.85 13.08 5.81
C LEU A 53 6.51 14.35 5.02
N ASP A 54 5.59 15.17 5.52
CA ASP A 54 5.26 16.48 4.92
C ASP A 54 6.33 17.55 5.14
N ARG A 55 7.35 17.26 5.95
CA ARG A 55 8.40 18.22 6.35
C ARG A 55 9.79 17.60 6.51
N SER A 56 9.94 16.29 6.35
CA SER A 56 11.24 15.62 6.36
C SER A 56 12.00 15.86 5.06
N PRO A 57 13.34 15.71 5.07
CA PRO A 57 14.10 15.57 3.83
C PRO A 57 13.57 14.40 2.99
N PRO A 58 13.89 14.35 1.67
CA PRO A 58 13.55 13.22 0.83
C PRO A 58 14.04 11.88 1.43
N LEU A 59 13.18 10.89 1.44
CA LEU A 59 13.43 9.53 1.93
C LEU A 59 13.10 8.52 0.83
N GLN A 60 13.72 7.35 0.91
CA GLN A 60 13.32 6.16 0.16
C GLN A 60 12.31 5.35 0.99
N ILE A 61 11.09 5.20 0.49
CA ILE A 61 9.96 4.62 1.23
C ILE A 61 9.45 3.36 0.54
N LEU A 62 9.40 2.25 1.28
CA LEU A 62 8.73 1.02 0.87
C LEU A 62 7.39 0.88 1.61
N ASP A 63 6.30 0.64 0.87
CA ASP A 63 5.00 0.34 1.47
C ASP A 63 4.55 -1.08 1.13
N LEU A 64 4.46 -1.93 2.15
CA LEU A 64 4.07 -3.33 2.05
C LEU A 64 2.54 -3.44 2.06
N GLY A 65 1.98 -3.94 0.97
CA GLY A 65 0.53 -3.95 0.75
C GLY A 65 0.01 -2.57 0.35
N CYS A 66 0.65 -1.93 -0.61
CA CYS A 66 0.37 -0.55 -1.01
C CYS A 66 -1.04 -0.31 -1.59
N GLY A 67 -1.77 -1.38 -1.95
CA GLY A 67 -3.13 -1.29 -2.50
C GLY A 67 -3.23 -0.35 -3.70
N ALA A 68 -4.15 0.61 -3.64
CA ALA A 68 -4.35 1.60 -4.69
C ALA A 68 -3.25 2.70 -4.75
N GLY A 69 -2.25 2.66 -3.88
CA GLY A 69 -1.07 3.53 -3.95
C GLY A 69 -1.25 4.96 -3.44
N TYR A 70 -2.39 5.33 -2.85
CA TYR A 70 -2.64 6.71 -2.41
C TYR A 70 -1.61 7.23 -1.41
N PHE A 71 -1.14 6.41 -0.46
CA PHE A 71 -0.12 6.82 0.50
C PHE A 71 1.18 7.19 -0.21
N LEU A 72 1.67 6.30 -1.06
CA LEU A 72 2.90 6.50 -1.81
C LEU A 72 2.80 7.66 -2.82
N TYR A 73 1.64 7.83 -3.46
CA TYR A 73 1.38 8.99 -4.29
C TYR A 73 1.58 10.31 -3.53
N LEU A 74 1.00 10.40 -2.32
CA LEU A 74 1.17 11.57 -1.48
C LEU A 74 2.64 11.77 -1.07
N CYS A 75 3.34 10.71 -0.66
CA CYS A 75 4.77 10.79 -0.34
C CYS A 75 5.59 11.38 -1.51
N ARG A 76 5.31 10.97 -2.74
CA ARG A 76 5.96 11.54 -3.95
C ARG A 76 5.71 13.02 -4.13
N LEU A 77 4.52 13.52 -3.81
CA LEU A 77 4.22 14.97 -3.89
C LEU A 77 5.07 15.79 -2.92
N PHE A 78 5.63 15.16 -1.88
CA PHE A 78 6.57 15.77 -0.94
C PHE A 78 8.05 15.47 -1.23
N GLY A 79 8.33 14.88 -2.40
CA GLY A 79 9.70 14.67 -2.88
C GLY A 79 10.34 13.36 -2.43
N HIS A 80 9.59 12.44 -1.83
CA HIS A 80 10.12 11.13 -1.46
C HIS A 80 10.20 10.20 -2.68
N GLU A 81 11.20 9.33 -2.68
CA GLU A 81 11.25 8.17 -3.58
C GLU A 81 10.45 7.03 -2.97
N VAL A 82 9.64 6.35 -3.78
CA VAL A 82 8.69 5.38 -3.26
C VAL A 82 8.69 4.09 -4.07
N LEU A 83 8.44 2.98 -3.38
CA LEU A 83 8.14 1.70 -3.98
C LEU A 83 7.02 1.02 -3.22
N GLY A 84 6.00 0.54 -3.95
CA GLY A 84 4.96 -0.31 -3.39
C GLY A 84 5.26 -1.78 -3.61
N LEU A 85 4.88 -2.63 -2.66
CA LEU A 85 4.84 -4.07 -2.84
C LEU A 85 3.42 -4.54 -2.56
N ASP A 86 2.81 -5.25 -3.51
CA ASP A 86 1.45 -5.79 -3.34
C ASP A 86 1.26 -7.05 -4.17
N GLN A 87 0.21 -7.80 -3.82
CA GLN A 87 -0.29 -8.90 -4.65
C GLN A 87 -1.08 -8.31 -5.83
N ASP A 88 -1.04 -8.97 -6.98
CA ASP A 88 -1.81 -8.52 -8.14
C ASP A 88 -3.22 -9.15 -8.20
N LYS A 89 -3.90 -9.16 -7.05
CA LYS A 89 -5.24 -9.77 -6.92
C LYS A 89 -6.38 -8.85 -7.31
N GLU A 90 -6.17 -7.53 -7.20
CA GLU A 90 -7.21 -6.53 -7.41
C GLU A 90 -6.89 -5.66 -8.63
N PRO A 91 -7.60 -5.85 -9.76
CA PRO A 91 -7.35 -5.08 -10.98
C PRO A 91 -7.45 -3.56 -10.79
N PHE A 92 -8.35 -3.10 -9.90
CA PHE A 92 -8.45 -1.67 -9.56
C PHE A 92 -7.14 -1.14 -8.95
N PHE A 93 -6.45 -1.90 -8.09
CA PHE A 93 -5.19 -1.46 -7.49
C PHE A 93 -4.09 -1.30 -8.53
N ARG A 94 -4.03 -2.22 -9.52
CA ARG A 94 -3.11 -2.09 -10.63
C ARG A 94 -3.36 -0.79 -11.39
N GLY A 95 -4.58 -0.59 -11.87
CA GLY A 95 -4.95 0.61 -12.60
C GLY A 95 -4.74 1.90 -11.79
N ALA A 96 -5.04 1.89 -10.49
CA ALA A 96 -4.84 3.04 -9.63
C ALA A 96 -3.36 3.39 -9.46
N THR A 97 -2.49 2.41 -9.22
CA THR A 97 -1.04 2.64 -9.09
C THR A 97 -0.40 3.10 -10.41
N GLU A 98 -0.84 2.56 -11.55
CA GLU A 98 -0.43 3.02 -12.88
C GLU A 98 -0.87 4.48 -13.11
N PHE A 99 -2.14 4.80 -12.89
CA PHE A 99 -2.69 6.14 -13.00
C PHE A 99 -1.98 7.16 -12.10
N LEU A 100 -1.75 6.80 -10.84
CA LEU A 100 -1.04 7.63 -9.86
C LEU A 100 0.49 7.62 -10.08
N ARG A 101 0.98 6.84 -11.06
CA ARG A 101 2.42 6.67 -11.37
C ARG A 101 3.22 6.23 -10.15
N VAL A 102 2.66 5.34 -9.34
CA VAL A 102 3.34 4.73 -8.18
C VAL A 102 4.04 3.46 -8.64
N PRO A 103 5.37 3.39 -8.58
CA PRO A 103 6.10 2.16 -8.92
C PRO A 103 5.71 1.05 -7.95
N ARG A 104 5.49 -0.16 -8.49
CA ARG A 104 5.02 -1.30 -7.72
C ARG A 104 5.70 -2.60 -8.15
N VAL A 105 6.14 -3.38 -7.18
CA VAL A 105 6.59 -4.76 -7.35
C VAL A 105 5.46 -5.70 -6.95
N ILE A 106 5.20 -6.70 -7.79
CA ILE A 106 4.20 -7.74 -7.50
C ILE A 106 4.90 -8.85 -6.73
N ALA A 107 4.49 -9.04 -5.46
CA ALA A 107 4.99 -10.11 -4.63
C ALA A 107 3.98 -10.51 -3.56
N HIS A 108 4.08 -11.75 -3.11
CA HIS A 108 3.31 -12.29 -1.99
C HIS A 108 4.20 -12.39 -0.76
N ILE A 109 3.79 -11.80 0.35
CA ILE A 109 4.47 -11.91 1.63
C ILE A 109 3.98 -13.18 2.32
N SER A 110 4.90 -14.12 2.57
CA SER A 110 4.61 -15.42 3.19
C SER A 110 5.49 -15.66 4.42
N PRO A 111 5.06 -16.50 5.37
CA PRO A 111 5.87 -16.80 6.55
C PRO A 111 7.20 -17.45 6.12
N ARG A 112 8.28 -17.06 6.77
CA ARG A 112 9.66 -17.58 6.55
C ARG A 112 10.15 -17.54 5.12
N THR A 113 9.51 -16.72 4.28
CA THR A 113 9.94 -16.49 2.89
C THR A 113 10.55 -15.10 2.82
N PRO A 114 11.80 -14.96 2.35
CA PRO A 114 12.41 -13.66 2.16
C PRO A 114 11.59 -12.80 1.19
N LEU A 115 11.56 -11.50 1.43
CA LEU A 115 11.05 -10.55 0.44
C LEU A 115 11.92 -10.59 -0.82
N PRO A 116 11.37 -10.25 -1.99
CA PRO A 116 12.16 -10.17 -3.21
C PRO A 116 13.31 -9.14 -3.07
N ASP A 117 14.33 -9.29 -3.85
CA ASP A 117 15.35 -8.24 -3.98
C ASP A 117 14.71 -7.03 -4.68
N LEU A 118 14.69 -5.90 -4.00
CA LEU A 118 14.10 -4.66 -4.52
C LEU A 118 15.16 -3.69 -5.07
N GLY A 119 16.43 -4.11 -5.09
CA GLY A 119 17.54 -3.36 -5.67
C GLY A 119 17.89 -2.05 -4.95
N SER A 120 17.28 -1.77 -3.81
CA SER A 120 17.44 -0.51 -3.06
C SER A 120 17.36 -0.74 -1.56
N LYS A 121 17.97 0.17 -0.81
CA LYS A 121 17.75 0.34 0.62
C LYS A 121 16.65 1.36 0.85
N PHE A 122 15.89 1.22 1.93
CA PHE A 122 14.80 2.12 2.28
C PHE A 122 15.05 2.75 3.65
N ASP A 123 14.77 4.04 3.75
CA ASP A 123 14.84 4.78 5.02
C ASP A 123 13.60 4.49 5.88
N LEU A 124 12.48 4.14 5.23
CA LEU A 124 11.23 3.84 5.89
C LEU A 124 10.50 2.68 5.21
N VAL A 125 10.09 1.71 6.01
CA VAL A 125 9.20 0.62 5.57
C VAL A 125 7.88 0.75 6.30
N THR A 126 6.77 0.80 5.55
CA THR A 126 5.41 0.90 6.09
C THR A 126 4.56 -0.29 5.69
N GLY A 127 3.45 -0.49 6.40
CA GLY A 127 2.47 -1.52 6.07
C GLY A 127 1.14 -1.18 6.75
N TYR A 128 0.24 -0.55 6.02
CA TYR A 128 -1.04 -0.08 6.56
C TYR A 128 -2.20 -0.97 6.14
N ARG A 129 -2.96 -1.47 7.13
CA ARG A 129 -4.18 -2.27 6.91
C ARG A 129 -3.95 -3.54 6.08
N VAL A 130 -2.76 -4.08 6.14
CA VAL A 130 -2.40 -5.33 5.49
C VAL A 130 -2.60 -6.51 6.43
N CYS A 131 -2.97 -7.65 5.88
CA CYS A 131 -3.26 -8.88 6.64
C CYS A 131 -2.45 -10.07 6.11
N PHE A 132 -1.23 -9.84 5.64
CA PHE A 132 -0.37 -10.91 5.11
C PHE A 132 -0.01 -11.97 6.16
N HIS A 133 -0.12 -11.65 7.45
CA HIS A 133 0.09 -12.57 8.56
C HIS A 133 -1.04 -13.61 8.72
N ARG A 134 -2.15 -13.46 8.00
CA ARG A 134 -3.27 -14.41 8.00
C ARG A 134 -3.09 -15.41 6.86
N ILE A 135 -2.75 -16.65 7.22
CA ILE A 135 -2.36 -17.69 6.26
C ILE A 135 -3.59 -18.36 5.65
N ALA A 136 -4.49 -18.86 6.51
CA ALA A 136 -5.67 -19.61 6.12
C ALA A 136 -6.75 -19.54 7.20
N ARG A 137 -7.93 -20.11 6.92
CA ARG A 137 -8.93 -20.38 7.95
C ARG A 137 -8.82 -21.83 8.42
N SER A 138 -8.88 -22.04 9.73
CA SER A 138 -9.02 -23.35 10.33
C SER A 138 -10.37 -23.98 9.96
N GLN A 139 -10.54 -25.26 10.24
CA GLN A 139 -11.84 -25.95 10.08
C GLN A 139 -12.96 -25.30 10.91
N ASN A 140 -12.64 -24.67 12.03
CA ASN A 140 -13.56 -23.95 12.90
C ASN A 140 -13.83 -22.49 12.45
N GLY A 141 -13.22 -22.05 11.34
CA GLY A 141 -13.40 -20.73 10.79
C GLY A 141 -12.47 -19.65 11.35
N ASP A 142 -11.61 -19.97 12.32
CA ASP A 142 -10.62 -19.05 12.90
C ASP A 142 -9.47 -18.82 11.93
N TRP A 143 -8.86 -17.62 11.99
CA TRP A 143 -7.66 -17.34 11.21
C TRP A 143 -6.45 -18.04 11.82
N MET A 144 -5.73 -18.79 10.99
CA MET A 144 -4.37 -19.23 11.29
C MET A 144 -3.44 -18.05 11.00
N GLU A 145 -2.75 -17.59 12.03
CA GLU A 145 -1.89 -16.42 11.94
C GLU A 145 -0.41 -16.81 12.07
N TRP A 146 0.47 -15.92 11.70
CA TRP A 146 1.91 -16.09 11.84
C TRP A 146 2.29 -16.31 13.31
N THR A 147 3.22 -17.23 13.52
CA THR A 147 3.84 -17.45 14.82
C THR A 147 4.82 -16.34 15.18
N PRO A 148 5.23 -16.20 16.45
CA PRO A 148 6.30 -15.27 16.84
C PRO A 148 7.60 -15.49 16.06
N GLU A 149 7.92 -16.74 15.66
CA GLU A 149 9.09 -17.08 14.85
C GLU A 149 8.98 -16.54 13.42
N ASP A 150 7.79 -16.60 12.83
CA ASP A 150 7.53 -16.05 11.49
C ASP A 150 7.70 -14.52 11.49
N TRP A 151 7.20 -13.86 12.53
CA TRP A 151 7.40 -12.42 12.72
C TRP A 151 8.88 -12.05 12.93
N ARG A 152 9.62 -12.83 13.74
CA ARG A 152 11.07 -12.59 13.94
C ARG A 152 11.84 -12.73 12.64
N PHE A 153 11.51 -13.75 11.83
CA PHE A 153 12.09 -13.92 10.51
C PHE A 153 11.83 -12.70 9.63
N PHE A 154 10.57 -12.30 9.50
CA PHE A 154 10.14 -11.20 8.66
C PHE A 154 10.80 -9.86 9.05
N ILE A 155 10.81 -9.52 10.32
CA ILE A 155 11.44 -8.28 10.80
C ILE A 155 12.96 -8.31 10.57
N ARG A 156 13.60 -9.47 10.76
CA ARG A 156 15.03 -9.63 10.47
C ARG A 156 15.31 -9.45 8.98
N ASP A 157 14.50 -10.04 8.12
CA ASP A 157 14.65 -9.94 6.66
C ASP A 157 14.55 -8.48 6.21
N ILE A 158 13.54 -7.74 6.67
CA ILE A 158 13.41 -6.30 6.40
C ILE A 158 14.67 -5.53 6.86
N ARG A 159 15.12 -5.73 8.10
CA ARG A 159 16.26 -4.98 8.66
C ARG A 159 17.60 -5.29 8.02
N THR A 160 17.75 -6.46 7.42
CA THR A 160 19.01 -6.87 6.78
C THR A 160 19.09 -6.55 5.30
N ARG A 161 17.94 -6.48 4.64
CA ARG A 161 17.87 -6.24 3.18
C ARG A 161 17.66 -4.78 2.83
N PHE A 162 16.88 -4.12 3.62
CA PHE A 162 16.38 -2.76 3.38
C PHE A 162 16.80 -1.82 4.50
#